data_43c6a9596467d14126ef0b276469350d
#
_entry.id   43c6a9596467d14126ef0b276469350d
#
_cell.length_a   1.000
_cell.length_b   1.000
_cell.length_c   1.000
_cell.angle_alpha   90.00
_cell.angle_beta   90.00
_cell.angle_gamma   90.00
#
_symmetry.space_group_name_H-M   'P 1'
#
loop_
_entity.id
_entity.type
_entity.pdbx_description
1 polymer ?
#
loop_
_entity_poly.entity_id
_entity_poly.type
_entity_poly.pdbx_seq_one_letter_code
_entity_poly.pdbx_strand_id
1 'polypeptide(L)'
;LKVNSLRQQKNLGFTAKSPRWAIAYKFQAERALTRLNKVTYQVGRTGAVTPVANLDPVQLSGTVVKRASLHNADIIEGLDLHIGDMVYVEKGGEIIPKITGVDKDARSFMLGEKVRFIVNCPECGSKLVRYEGEAAHYCPNETACPPQIKGKIEHFISRKAMNIRSEE
;
A
#
# COMPACT_ATOMS: atom_id res chain seq x y z
N LEU A 1 23.99 -5.26 11.06
CA LEU A 1 25.37 -5.53 11.52
C LEU A 1 25.66 -4.69 12.76
N LYS A 2 26.36 -5.28 13.73
CA LYS A 2 26.66 -4.63 15.00
C LYS A 2 28.08 -5.02 15.42
N VAL A 3 28.87 -4.04 15.88
CA VAL A 3 30.17 -4.31 16.48
C VAL A 3 29.98 -5.02 17.81
N ASN A 4 30.64 -6.15 18.04
CA ASN A 4 30.41 -7.00 19.21
C ASN A 4 31.15 -6.51 20.47
N SER A 5 32.34 -5.92 20.31
CA SER A 5 33.16 -5.43 21.43
C SER A 5 32.62 -4.15 22.03
N LEU A 6 32.26 -4.13 23.32
CA LEU A 6 31.79 -2.93 24.04
C LEU A 6 32.83 -1.80 24.06
N ARG A 7 34.12 -2.13 24.11
CA ARG A 7 35.21 -1.16 24.03
C ARG A 7 35.22 -0.43 22.70
N GLN A 8 35.07 -1.19 21.58
CA GLN A 8 34.99 -0.62 20.24
C GLN A 8 33.71 0.18 20.04
N GLN A 9 32.57 -0.23 20.60
CA GLN A 9 31.32 0.54 20.56
C GLN A 9 31.49 1.90 21.23
N LYS A 10 32.14 1.93 22.40
CA LYS A 10 32.44 3.20 23.12
C LYS A 10 33.35 4.12 22.30
N ASN A 11 34.40 3.56 21.65
CA ASN A 11 35.32 4.35 20.82
C ASN A 11 34.65 4.93 19.56
N LEU A 12 33.74 4.17 18.91
CA LEU A 12 32.99 4.62 17.74
C LEU A 12 31.93 5.66 18.11
N GLY A 13 31.34 5.53 19.30
CA GLY A 13 30.35 6.48 19.81
C GLY A 13 29.05 6.53 19.00
N PHE A 14 28.40 7.70 19.09
CA PHE A 14 27.10 7.95 18.51
C PHE A 14 27.12 9.19 17.61
N THR A 15 26.20 9.27 16.67
CA THR A 15 25.75 10.52 16.04
C THR A 15 24.60 11.10 16.88
N ALA A 16 24.10 12.28 16.52
CA ALA A 16 22.93 12.87 17.18
C ALA A 16 21.67 11.97 17.18
N LYS A 17 21.56 11.03 16.22
CA LYS A 17 20.36 10.22 16.02
C LYS A 17 20.59 8.71 16.03
N SER A 18 21.82 8.23 15.91
CA SER A 18 22.09 6.80 15.73
C SER A 18 23.47 6.39 16.20
N PRO A 19 23.67 5.11 16.61
CA PRO A 19 24.99 4.58 16.93
C PRO A 19 25.85 4.44 15.67
N ARG A 20 27.15 4.79 15.76
CA ARG A 20 28.12 4.57 14.68
C ARG A 20 28.59 3.12 14.57
N TRP A 21 28.38 2.35 15.59
CA TRP A 21 28.81 0.95 15.71
C TRP A 21 27.74 -0.07 15.29
N ALA A 22 26.60 0.37 14.76
CA ALA A 22 25.54 -0.50 14.26
C ALA A 22 24.93 0.05 12.98
N ILE A 23 24.73 -0.83 12.00
CA ILE A 23 24.10 -0.53 10.71
C ILE A 23 23.02 -1.57 10.45
N ALA A 24 21.80 -1.12 10.13
CA ALA A 24 20.75 -2.00 9.64
C ALA A 24 21.04 -2.34 8.17
N TYR A 25 21.18 -3.63 7.87
CA TYR A 25 21.26 -4.13 6.50
C TYR A 25 19.88 -4.67 6.11
N LYS A 26 19.31 -4.13 5.05
CA LYS A 26 18.06 -4.62 4.47
C LYS A 26 18.38 -5.35 3.18
N PHE A 27 17.99 -6.61 3.11
CA PHE A 27 18.07 -7.38 1.87
C PHE A 27 17.13 -6.77 0.82
N GLN A 28 17.45 -7.01 -0.44
CA GLN A 28 16.55 -6.65 -1.53
C GLN A 28 15.21 -7.36 -1.33
N ALA A 29 14.12 -6.64 -1.57
CA ALA A 29 12.79 -7.21 -1.47
C ALA A 29 12.62 -8.33 -2.51
N GLU A 30 12.02 -9.43 -2.06
CA GLU A 30 11.66 -10.54 -2.94
C GLU A 30 10.54 -10.09 -3.89
N ARG A 31 10.67 -10.44 -5.18
CA ARG A 31 9.70 -10.13 -6.23
C ARG A 31 9.05 -11.40 -6.75
N ALA A 32 7.76 -11.34 -7.01
CA ALA A 32 7.04 -12.38 -7.73
C ALA A 32 6.31 -11.79 -8.94
N LEU A 33 6.25 -12.56 -10.02
CA LEU A 33 5.50 -12.20 -11.22
C LEU A 33 4.14 -12.90 -11.17
N THR A 34 3.06 -12.14 -11.41
CA THR A 34 1.69 -12.67 -11.38
C THR A 34 0.77 -11.86 -12.29
N ARG A 35 -0.39 -12.43 -12.62
CA ARG A 35 -1.35 -11.81 -13.52
C ARG A 35 -2.30 -10.87 -12.80
N LEU A 36 -2.54 -9.68 -13.38
CA LEU A 36 -3.55 -8.73 -12.94
C LEU A 36 -4.93 -9.12 -13.49
N ASN A 37 -5.84 -9.52 -12.60
CA ASN A 37 -7.18 -9.94 -12.99
C ASN A 37 -8.18 -8.79 -13.03
N LYS A 38 -8.16 -7.93 -12.02
CA LYS A 38 -9.00 -6.73 -11.92
C LYS A 38 -8.44 -5.74 -10.92
N VAL A 39 -8.90 -4.50 -11.01
CA VAL A 39 -8.65 -3.47 -9.99
C VAL A 39 -9.95 -3.15 -9.27
N THR A 40 -9.90 -3.14 -7.94
CA THR A 40 -10.98 -2.74 -7.05
C THR A 40 -10.56 -1.51 -6.25
N TYR A 41 -11.50 -0.75 -5.74
CA TYR A 41 -11.23 0.48 -5.00
C TYR A 41 -11.80 0.37 -3.60
N GLN A 42 -11.03 0.78 -2.61
CA GLN A 42 -11.41 0.76 -1.20
C GLN A 42 -11.44 2.19 -0.68
N VAL A 43 -12.50 2.53 0.04
CA VAL A 43 -12.65 3.84 0.69
C VAL A 43 -12.24 3.72 2.15
N GLY A 44 -11.24 4.49 2.54
CA GLY A 44 -10.75 4.52 3.92
C GLY A 44 -11.58 5.43 4.83
N ARG A 45 -11.29 5.41 6.11
CA ARG A 45 -11.94 6.21 7.16
C ARG A 45 -11.91 7.72 6.87
N THR A 46 -10.85 8.21 6.26
CA THR A 46 -10.65 9.62 5.89
C THR A 46 -11.23 9.98 4.53
N GLY A 47 -11.94 9.05 3.87
CA GLY A 47 -12.42 9.21 2.52
C GLY A 47 -11.39 8.90 1.42
N ALA A 48 -10.13 8.66 1.76
CA ALA A 48 -9.10 8.30 0.78
C ALA A 48 -9.47 7.02 0.03
N VAL A 49 -9.41 7.07 -1.30
CA VAL A 49 -9.73 5.96 -2.19
C VAL A 49 -8.45 5.30 -2.67
N THR A 50 -8.25 4.05 -2.25
CA THR A 50 -7.06 3.28 -2.57
C THR A 50 -7.38 2.22 -3.61
N PRO A 51 -6.70 2.21 -4.77
CA PRO A 51 -6.82 1.15 -5.75
C PRO A 51 -6.08 -0.11 -5.29
N VAL A 52 -6.73 -1.26 -5.45
CA VAL A 52 -6.21 -2.58 -5.07
C VAL A 52 -6.28 -3.51 -6.27
N ALA A 53 -5.12 -3.99 -6.70
CA ALA A 53 -5.00 -5.01 -7.71
C ALA A 53 -5.41 -6.38 -7.14
N ASN A 54 -6.29 -7.07 -7.82
CA ASN A 54 -6.61 -8.47 -7.58
C ASN A 54 -5.80 -9.32 -8.57
N LEU A 55 -5.05 -10.26 -8.04
CA LEU A 55 -4.00 -11.00 -8.72
C LEU A 55 -4.30 -12.50 -8.71
N ASP A 56 -3.72 -13.24 -9.65
CA ASP A 56 -3.59 -14.68 -9.49
C ASP A 56 -2.77 -14.98 -8.23
N PRO A 57 -3.14 -16.02 -7.47
CA PRO A 57 -2.41 -16.35 -6.24
C PRO A 57 -0.95 -16.67 -6.53
N VAL A 58 -0.03 -15.96 -5.88
CA VAL A 58 1.40 -16.16 -6.02
C VAL A 58 2.07 -16.29 -4.65
N GLN A 59 3.03 -17.22 -4.55
CA GLN A 59 3.83 -17.39 -3.34
C GLN A 59 4.88 -16.29 -3.27
N LEU A 60 4.92 -15.57 -2.15
CA LEU A 60 5.87 -14.49 -1.93
C LEU A 60 6.20 -14.37 -0.44
N SER A 61 7.49 -14.49 -0.09
CA SER A 61 7.99 -14.40 1.29
C SER A 61 7.19 -15.26 2.27
N GLY A 62 6.97 -16.54 1.92
CA GLY A 62 6.28 -17.52 2.77
C GLY A 62 4.75 -17.33 2.89
N THR A 63 4.16 -16.42 2.11
CA THR A 63 2.71 -16.19 2.10
C THR A 63 2.14 -16.21 0.69
N VAL A 64 0.85 -16.58 0.56
CA VAL A 64 0.15 -16.50 -0.74
C VAL A 64 -0.47 -15.12 -0.87
N VAL A 65 0.02 -14.35 -1.85
CA VAL A 65 -0.48 -13.03 -2.18
C VAL A 65 -1.54 -13.15 -3.28
N LYS A 66 -2.72 -12.56 -3.03
CA LYS A 66 -3.86 -12.50 -3.98
C LYS A 66 -4.25 -11.05 -4.30
N ARG A 67 -3.78 -10.09 -3.50
CA ARG A 67 -4.08 -8.67 -3.65
C ARG A 67 -2.85 -7.84 -3.34
N ALA A 68 -2.65 -6.75 -4.09
CA ALA A 68 -1.57 -5.81 -3.88
C ALA A 68 -2.06 -4.36 -4.02
N SER A 69 -1.44 -3.44 -3.28
CA SER A 69 -1.76 -2.02 -3.38
C SER A 69 -1.20 -1.42 -4.67
N LEU A 70 -1.98 -0.54 -5.29
CA LEU A 70 -1.54 0.34 -6.38
C LEU A 70 -1.35 1.79 -5.90
N HIS A 71 -1.42 2.01 -4.60
CA HIS A 71 -1.27 3.28 -3.91
C HIS A 71 -2.26 4.37 -4.35
N ASN A 72 -2.15 4.89 -5.59
CA ASN A 72 -2.92 6.03 -6.11
C ASN A 72 -3.07 5.98 -7.64
N ALA A 73 -3.73 7.00 -8.20
CA ALA A 73 -3.95 7.13 -9.65
C ALA A 73 -2.64 7.30 -10.42
N ASP A 74 -1.68 8.06 -9.88
CA ASP A 74 -0.42 8.37 -10.55
C ASP A 74 0.41 7.10 -10.81
N ILE A 75 0.36 6.14 -9.89
CA ILE A 75 1.02 4.83 -10.06
C ILE A 75 0.33 4.01 -11.16
N ILE A 76 -1.00 4.02 -11.24
CA ILE A 76 -1.75 3.33 -12.30
C ILE A 76 -1.37 3.90 -13.67
N GLU A 77 -1.33 5.22 -13.80
CA GLU A 77 -0.98 5.90 -15.04
C GLU A 77 0.49 5.69 -15.42
N GLY A 78 1.40 5.82 -14.45
CA GLY A 78 2.84 5.65 -14.67
C GLY A 78 3.23 4.22 -15.07
N LEU A 79 2.52 3.22 -14.58
CA LEU A 79 2.72 1.82 -14.95
C LEU A 79 2.02 1.45 -16.27
N ASP A 80 1.10 2.27 -16.78
CA ASP A 80 0.29 2.00 -17.98
C ASP A 80 -0.38 0.62 -17.92
N LEU A 81 -1.09 0.36 -16.82
CA LEU A 81 -1.68 -0.93 -16.49
C LEU A 81 -2.86 -1.29 -17.39
N HIS A 82 -2.91 -2.56 -17.81
CA HIS A 82 -4.05 -3.18 -18.49
C HIS A 82 -4.48 -4.46 -17.76
N ILE A 83 -5.74 -4.77 -17.82
CA ILE A 83 -6.26 -6.04 -17.29
C ILE A 83 -5.62 -7.20 -18.07
N GLY A 84 -5.12 -8.19 -17.34
CA GLY A 84 -4.38 -9.32 -17.91
C GLY A 84 -2.87 -9.15 -17.96
N ASP A 85 -2.34 -7.95 -17.64
CA ASP A 85 -0.88 -7.73 -17.57
C ASP A 85 -0.21 -8.65 -16.56
N MET A 86 1.01 -9.05 -16.87
CA MET A 86 1.93 -9.66 -15.91
C MET A 86 2.59 -8.55 -15.09
N VAL A 87 2.44 -8.59 -13.77
CA VAL A 87 2.91 -7.54 -12.86
C VAL A 87 3.87 -8.08 -11.82
N TYR A 88 4.88 -7.27 -11.49
CA TYR A 88 5.83 -7.56 -10.43
C TYR A 88 5.26 -7.09 -9.09
N VAL A 89 5.16 -8.02 -8.15
CA VAL A 89 4.69 -7.77 -6.78
C VAL A 89 5.86 -7.91 -5.82
N GLU A 90 6.02 -6.93 -4.95
CA GLU A 90 7.00 -6.93 -3.87
C GLU A 90 6.32 -6.92 -2.51
N LYS A 91 6.95 -7.61 -1.57
CA LYS A 91 6.61 -7.56 -0.15
C LYS A 91 7.90 -7.24 0.61
N GLY A 92 8.28 -5.97 0.60
CA GLY A 92 9.47 -5.51 1.32
C GLY A 92 9.09 -4.91 2.64
N GLY A 93 9.60 -5.42 3.78
CA GLY A 93 9.51 -4.83 5.12
C GLY A 93 8.13 -4.41 5.61
N GLU A 94 7.19 -4.20 4.74
CA GLU A 94 5.79 -3.87 4.98
C GLU A 94 4.92 -5.12 4.84
N ILE A 95 3.86 -5.18 5.61
CA ILE A 95 2.90 -6.30 5.59
C ILE A 95 2.08 -6.29 4.28
N ILE A 96 1.95 -5.12 3.64
CA ILE A 96 1.09 -4.91 2.47
C ILE A 96 1.89 -5.11 1.18
N PRO A 97 1.54 -6.10 0.33
CA PRO A 97 2.13 -6.25 -0.98
C PRO A 97 1.81 -5.04 -1.88
N LYS A 98 2.79 -4.63 -2.69
CA LYS A 98 2.65 -3.53 -3.65
C LYS A 98 3.08 -3.95 -5.05
N ILE A 99 2.50 -3.34 -6.08
CA ILE A 99 2.95 -3.50 -7.45
C ILE A 99 4.06 -2.49 -7.73
N THR A 100 5.18 -2.99 -8.27
CA THR A 100 6.38 -2.19 -8.56
C THR A 100 6.68 -2.06 -10.04
N GLY A 101 6.07 -2.89 -10.89
CA GLY A 101 6.29 -2.84 -12.32
C GLY A 101 5.35 -3.74 -13.11
N VAL A 102 5.39 -3.58 -14.42
CA VAL A 102 4.68 -4.41 -15.41
C VAL A 102 5.71 -5.04 -16.32
N ASP A 103 5.55 -6.31 -16.61
CA ASP A 103 6.32 -7.00 -17.63
C ASP A 103 5.70 -6.68 -19.01
N LYS A 104 6.29 -5.68 -19.69
CA LYS A 104 5.82 -5.24 -21.00
C LYS A 104 6.17 -6.23 -22.12
N ASP A 105 7.21 -7.03 -21.92
CA ASP A 105 7.65 -8.02 -22.90
C ASP A 105 6.71 -9.24 -22.94
N ALA A 106 6.08 -9.53 -21.80
CA ALA A 106 5.07 -10.59 -21.69
C ALA A 106 3.67 -10.15 -22.13
N ARG A 107 3.49 -8.89 -22.56
CA ARG A 107 2.20 -8.40 -23.07
C ARG A 107 1.80 -9.17 -24.33
N SER A 108 0.69 -9.90 -24.24
CA SER A 108 0.05 -10.56 -25.38
C SER A 108 -0.57 -9.52 -26.31
N PHE A 109 -0.71 -9.86 -27.60
CA PHE A 109 -1.46 -9.05 -28.59
C PHE A 109 -2.95 -8.83 -28.20
N MET A 110 -3.50 -9.63 -27.30
CA MET A 110 -4.82 -9.46 -26.69
C MET A 110 -4.68 -8.68 -25.36
N LEU A 111 -4.35 -7.41 -25.44
CA LEU A 111 -4.42 -6.50 -24.29
C LEU A 111 -5.87 -6.37 -23.81
N GLY A 112 -6.07 -6.56 -22.52
CA GLY A 112 -7.32 -6.22 -21.87
C GLY A 112 -7.53 -4.70 -21.80
N GLU A 113 -8.63 -4.30 -21.20
CA GLU A 113 -8.97 -2.88 -21.03
C GLU A 113 -7.90 -2.15 -20.20
N LYS A 114 -7.55 -0.92 -20.63
CA LYS A 114 -6.64 -0.06 -19.87
C LYS A 114 -7.28 0.32 -18.54
N VAL A 115 -6.55 0.11 -17.46
CA VAL A 115 -7.00 0.49 -16.12
C VAL A 115 -6.96 2.00 -15.99
N ARG A 116 -8.14 2.59 -15.71
CA ARG A 116 -8.30 4.01 -15.41
C ARG A 116 -8.77 4.18 -13.98
N PHE A 117 -8.31 5.25 -13.33
CA PHE A 117 -8.80 5.56 -12.00
C PHE A 117 -10.27 6.02 -12.08
N ILE A 118 -11.07 5.63 -11.09
CA ILE A 118 -12.51 5.95 -11.05
C ILE A 118 -12.73 7.44 -10.75
N VAL A 119 -13.82 7.97 -11.28
CA VAL A 119 -14.22 9.37 -11.07
C VAL A 119 -15.17 9.52 -9.88
N ASN A 120 -15.97 8.49 -9.62
CA ASN A 120 -16.97 8.51 -8.55
C ASN A 120 -16.62 7.50 -7.47
N CYS A 121 -17.03 7.80 -6.25
CA CYS A 121 -16.88 6.90 -5.10
C CYS A 121 -17.63 5.59 -5.34
N PRO A 122 -16.98 4.41 -5.16
CA PRO A 122 -17.61 3.12 -5.42
C PRO A 122 -18.71 2.78 -4.40
N GLU A 123 -18.75 3.48 -3.27
CA GLU A 123 -19.67 3.19 -2.15
C GLU A 123 -20.89 4.12 -2.13
N CYS A 124 -20.70 5.40 -2.40
CA CYS A 124 -21.79 6.39 -2.30
C CYS A 124 -22.06 7.17 -3.59
N GLY A 125 -21.31 6.93 -4.68
CA GLY A 125 -21.48 7.58 -5.97
C GLY A 125 -21.02 9.04 -6.06
N SER A 126 -20.61 9.66 -4.95
CA SER A 126 -20.17 11.07 -4.95
C SER A 126 -18.89 11.23 -5.78
N LYS A 127 -18.78 12.35 -6.51
CA LYS A 127 -17.59 12.67 -7.29
C LYS A 127 -16.37 12.78 -6.39
N LEU A 128 -15.28 12.10 -6.77
CA LEU A 128 -14.03 12.15 -6.03
C LEU A 128 -13.31 13.48 -6.25
N VAL A 129 -12.61 13.95 -5.22
CA VAL A 129 -11.82 15.18 -5.22
C VAL A 129 -10.36 14.84 -4.98
N ARG A 130 -9.46 15.48 -5.73
CA ARG A 130 -8.03 15.46 -5.47
C ARG A 130 -7.62 16.85 -5.01
N TYR A 131 -7.01 16.94 -3.83
CA TYR A 131 -6.50 18.19 -3.30
C TYR A 131 -5.13 18.53 -3.90
N GLU A 132 -4.83 19.80 -4.00
CA GLU A 132 -3.55 20.27 -4.52
C GLU A 132 -2.39 19.78 -3.65
N GLY A 133 -1.36 19.22 -4.28
CA GLY A 133 -0.21 18.63 -3.58
C GLY A 133 -0.42 17.21 -3.05
N GLU A 134 -1.63 16.64 -3.16
CA GLU A 134 -1.90 15.27 -2.73
C GLU A 134 -2.01 14.28 -3.88
N ALA A 135 -1.44 13.08 -3.69
CA ALA A 135 -1.51 11.99 -4.66
C ALA A 135 -2.81 11.18 -4.56
N ALA A 136 -3.51 11.27 -3.43
CA ALA A 136 -4.73 10.53 -3.17
C ALA A 136 -5.98 11.25 -3.68
N HIS A 137 -6.99 10.46 -4.08
CA HIS A 137 -8.34 10.96 -4.34
C HIS A 137 -9.23 10.68 -3.13
N TYR A 138 -10.12 11.60 -2.81
CA TYR A 138 -10.98 11.52 -1.64
C TYR A 138 -12.45 11.57 -2.00
N CYS A 139 -13.25 10.81 -1.27
CA CYS A 139 -14.70 10.95 -1.25
C CYS A 139 -15.07 12.07 -0.27
N PRO A 140 -15.65 13.19 -0.74
CA PRO A 140 -16.00 14.32 0.12
C PRO A 140 -17.25 14.08 0.99
N ASN A 141 -17.98 13.00 0.78
CA ASN A 141 -19.23 12.71 1.48
C ASN A 141 -18.94 12.06 2.85
N GLU A 142 -18.50 12.86 3.81
CA GLU A 142 -18.11 12.38 5.14
C GLU A 142 -19.26 11.89 6.00
N THR A 143 -20.48 12.39 5.75
CA THR A 143 -21.64 12.17 6.59
C THR A 143 -22.52 11.01 6.15
N ALA A 144 -22.45 10.61 4.86
CA ALA A 144 -23.29 9.58 4.31
C ALA A 144 -22.54 8.44 3.59
N CYS A 145 -21.22 8.49 3.49
CA CYS A 145 -20.44 7.40 2.91
C CYS A 145 -20.22 6.27 3.94
N PRO A 146 -20.81 5.07 3.73
CA PRO A 146 -20.82 4.01 4.75
C PRO A 146 -19.43 3.61 5.28
N PRO A 147 -18.39 3.40 4.46
CA PRO A 147 -17.06 3.06 4.95
C PRO A 147 -16.43 4.15 5.82
N GLN A 148 -16.70 5.42 5.52
CA GLN A 148 -16.17 6.53 6.32
C GLN A 148 -16.82 6.57 7.70
N ILE A 149 -18.14 6.43 7.77
CA ILE A 149 -18.89 6.39 9.03
C ILE A 149 -18.43 5.21 9.88
N LYS A 150 -18.44 4.00 9.29
CA LYS A 150 -17.99 2.78 9.96
C LYS A 150 -16.56 2.91 10.47
N GLY A 151 -15.64 3.36 9.63
CA GLY A 151 -14.24 3.51 9.99
C GLY A 151 -14.00 4.59 11.06
N LYS A 152 -14.79 5.67 11.10
CA LYS A 152 -14.75 6.68 12.16
C LYS A 152 -15.19 6.08 13.51
N ILE A 153 -16.26 5.28 13.52
CA ILE A 153 -16.77 4.59 14.73
C ILE A 153 -15.73 3.57 15.22
N GLU A 154 -15.24 2.70 14.33
CA GLU A 154 -14.21 1.71 14.67
C GLU A 154 -12.94 2.36 15.24
N HIS A 155 -12.53 3.48 14.66
CA HIS A 155 -11.38 4.23 15.18
C HIS A 155 -11.67 4.82 16.55
N PHE A 156 -12.86 5.39 16.75
CA PHE A 156 -13.26 6.00 18.01
C PHE A 156 -13.22 5.00 19.18
N ILE A 157 -13.72 3.78 18.98
CA ILE A 157 -13.71 2.72 20.01
C ILE A 157 -12.35 1.98 20.11
N SER A 158 -11.40 2.28 19.23
CA SER A 158 -10.07 1.64 19.25
C SER A 158 -9.18 2.22 20.33
N ARG A 159 -8.15 1.45 20.73
CA ARG A 159 -7.11 1.92 21.68
C ARG A 159 -6.41 3.21 21.26
N LYS A 160 -6.43 3.57 19.98
CA LYS A 160 -5.77 4.78 19.47
C LYS A 160 -6.54 6.06 19.80
N ALA A 161 -7.87 5.99 19.98
CA ALA A 161 -8.71 7.15 20.27
C ALA A 161 -9.28 7.11 21.69
N MET A 162 -9.87 5.98 22.10
CA MET A 162 -10.36 5.80 23.48
C MET A 162 -9.44 4.81 24.20
N ASN A 163 -8.37 5.31 24.79
CA ASN A 163 -7.49 4.49 25.63
C ASN A 163 -8.15 4.30 27.02
N ILE A 164 -9.26 3.59 27.06
CA ILE A 164 -9.90 3.19 28.31
C ILE A 164 -9.04 2.08 28.90
N ARG A 165 -8.21 2.42 29.86
CA ARG A 165 -7.62 1.45 30.78
C ARG A 165 -8.65 1.26 31.89
N SER A 166 -9.10 0.02 32.09
CA SER A 166 -9.71 -0.33 33.36
C SER A 166 -8.60 -0.19 34.42
N GLU A 167 -8.68 0.81 35.25
CA GLU A 167 -7.93 0.84 36.50
C GLU A 167 -8.65 -0.13 37.45
N GLU A 168 -8.08 -1.34 37.60
CA GLU A 168 -8.36 -2.22 38.71
C GLU A 168 -7.52 -1.80 39.91
#